data_a620f82b25620ac3674bc5ceebd3c6f3
#
_entry.id   a620f82b25620ac3674bc5ceebd3c6f3
#
_cell.length_a   1.000
_cell.length_b   1.000
_cell.length_c   1.000
_cell.angle_alpha   90.00
_cell.angle_beta   90.00
_cell.angle_gamma   90.00
#
_symmetry.space_group_name_H-M   'P 1'
#
loop_
_entity.id
_entity.type
_entity.pdbx_description
1 polymer ?
#
loop_
_entity_poly.entity_id
_entity_poly.type
_entity_poly.pdbx_seq_one_letter_code
_entity_poly.pdbx_strand_id
1 'polypeptide(L)'
;MEAFIHDSSFVDENVKIGKGTKIWHFCHIQSGASIGKNCTLGQNVNIAGNVCIGNGVKIQNNVSVYEGVELQDDVFCGPSMVFTNDLTPRARFPKGAANYKKTLVKHDATLGANCTIVCGHTIGEYATVAAGAV
;
A
#
# COMPACT_ATOMS: atom_id res chain seq x y z
N MET A 1 21.38 -7.12 4.11
CA MET A 1 21.39 -6.27 2.90
C MET A 1 20.53 -5.06 3.13
N GLU A 2 21.07 -3.89 2.88
CA GLU A 2 20.32 -2.66 2.98
C GLU A 2 19.17 -2.60 1.98
N ALA A 3 18.22 -1.71 2.21
CA ALA A 3 17.17 -1.47 1.24
C ALA A 3 17.75 -0.79 0.00
N PHE A 4 17.18 -1.12 -1.15
CA PHE A 4 17.49 -0.44 -2.40
C PHE A 4 16.39 0.55 -2.74
N ILE A 5 16.76 1.80 -2.98
CA ILE A 5 15.82 2.85 -3.38
C ILE A 5 16.36 3.48 -4.66
N HIS A 6 15.61 3.34 -5.77
CA HIS A 6 16.02 3.94 -7.02
C HIS A 6 16.08 5.46 -6.91
N ASP A 7 17.03 6.08 -7.60
CA ASP A 7 17.28 7.52 -7.50
C ASP A 7 16.08 8.39 -7.86
N SER A 8 15.18 7.90 -8.70
CA SER A 8 13.97 8.64 -9.08
C SER A 8 12.89 8.66 -7.99
N SER A 9 13.03 7.83 -6.97
CA SER A 9 12.02 7.72 -5.92
C SER A 9 12.31 8.67 -4.77
N PHE A 10 11.25 9.17 -4.15
CA PHE A 10 11.35 10.11 -3.04
C PHE A 10 10.85 9.45 -1.75
N VAL A 11 11.69 9.45 -0.73
CA VAL A 11 11.33 8.93 0.59
C VAL A 11 11.38 10.11 1.57
N ASP A 12 10.24 10.41 2.18
CA ASP A 12 10.15 11.48 3.16
C ASP A 12 10.91 11.13 4.44
N GLU A 13 11.06 12.10 5.32
CA GLU A 13 11.64 11.86 6.64
C GLU A 13 10.73 10.95 7.47
N ASN A 14 11.31 10.29 8.48
CA ASN A 14 10.59 9.43 9.43
C ASN A 14 9.89 8.24 8.75
N VAL A 15 10.50 7.68 7.73
CA VAL A 15 10.07 6.45 7.08
C VAL A 15 11.01 5.33 7.50
N LYS A 16 10.45 4.16 7.82
CA LYS A 16 11.23 2.96 8.13
C LYS A 16 11.11 1.99 6.98
N ILE A 17 12.25 1.49 6.49
CA ILE A 17 12.30 0.52 5.40
C ILE A 17 13.23 -0.61 5.80
N GLY A 18 12.72 -1.83 5.81
CA GLY A 18 13.46 -3.01 6.24
C GLY A 18 14.51 -3.47 5.23
N LYS A 19 15.42 -4.31 5.71
CA LYS A 19 16.50 -4.88 4.89
C LYS A 19 15.93 -5.66 3.71
N GLY A 20 16.60 -5.57 2.57
CA GLY A 20 16.25 -6.34 1.39
C GLY A 20 15.05 -5.81 0.62
N THR A 21 14.40 -4.77 1.09
CA THR A 21 13.30 -4.13 0.37
C THR A 21 13.84 -3.35 -0.82
N LYS A 22 13.13 -3.45 -1.95
CA LYS A 22 13.51 -2.77 -3.20
C LYS A 22 12.37 -1.83 -3.60
N ILE A 23 12.73 -0.56 -3.77
CA ILE A 23 11.80 0.48 -4.23
C ILE A 23 12.28 0.96 -5.58
N TRP A 24 11.48 0.72 -6.61
CA TRP A 24 11.87 0.97 -7.98
C TRP A 24 11.59 2.43 -8.38
N HIS A 25 11.24 2.69 -9.63
CA HIS A 25 11.20 4.04 -10.21
C HIS A 25 9.94 4.81 -9.79
N PHE A 26 10.12 6.11 -9.53
CA PHE A 26 9.05 7.08 -9.38
C PHE A 26 8.07 6.76 -8.25
N CYS A 27 8.57 6.18 -7.18
CA CYS A 27 7.77 5.94 -5.98
C CYS A 27 7.86 7.13 -5.04
N HIS A 28 6.81 7.33 -4.24
CA HIS A 28 6.82 8.30 -3.15
C HIS A 28 6.37 7.60 -1.87
N ILE A 29 7.23 7.61 -0.86
CA ILE A 29 6.95 7.04 0.45
C ILE A 29 6.82 8.20 1.43
N GLN A 30 5.64 8.39 1.97
CA GLN A 30 5.34 9.56 2.80
C GLN A 30 5.71 9.34 4.26
N SER A 31 5.88 10.44 4.96
CA SER A 31 6.34 10.48 6.35
C SER A 31 5.48 9.63 7.27
N GLY A 32 6.13 8.90 8.15
CA GLY A 32 5.47 8.02 9.13
C GLY A 32 5.17 6.62 8.60
N ALA A 33 5.36 6.36 7.32
CA ALA A 33 5.16 5.02 6.77
C ALA A 33 6.22 4.04 7.29
N SER A 34 5.83 2.78 7.41
CA SER A 34 6.72 1.69 7.83
C SER A 34 6.58 0.54 6.85
N ILE A 35 7.69 0.14 6.24
CA ILE A 35 7.76 -0.96 5.29
C ILE A 35 8.73 -2.01 5.84
N GLY A 36 8.29 -3.26 5.88
CA GLY A 36 9.09 -4.35 6.43
C GLY A 36 10.24 -4.77 5.53
N LYS A 37 10.74 -5.98 5.78
CA LYS A 37 11.89 -6.58 5.09
C LYS A 37 11.44 -7.28 3.80
N ASN A 38 12.35 -7.32 2.82
CA ASN A 38 12.18 -8.11 1.60
C ASN A 38 10.91 -7.80 0.81
N CYS A 39 10.45 -6.55 0.88
CA CYS A 39 9.34 -6.07 0.08
C CYS A 39 9.83 -5.63 -1.30
N THR A 40 8.92 -5.57 -2.26
CA THR A 40 9.20 -5.03 -3.58
C THR A 40 8.09 -4.06 -3.97
N LEU A 41 8.45 -2.82 -4.22
CA LEU A 41 7.52 -1.80 -4.73
C LEU A 41 7.88 -1.51 -6.17
N GLY A 42 6.95 -1.76 -7.06
CA GLY A 42 7.13 -1.52 -8.50
C GLY A 42 7.07 -0.04 -8.84
N GLN A 43 7.04 0.25 -10.13
CA GLN A 43 7.07 1.62 -10.60
C GLN A 43 5.81 2.39 -10.24
N ASN A 44 5.99 3.65 -9.84
CA ASN A 44 4.89 4.57 -9.57
C ASN A 44 3.98 4.09 -8.43
N VAL A 45 4.58 3.58 -7.37
CA VAL A 45 3.86 3.20 -6.15
C VAL A 45 3.91 4.38 -5.18
N ASN A 46 2.76 4.73 -4.63
CA ASN A 46 2.66 5.74 -3.60
C ASN A 46 2.24 5.11 -2.27
N ILE A 47 3.02 5.33 -1.23
CA ILE A 47 2.69 4.89 0.12
C ILE A 47 2.41 6.13 0.96
N ALA A 48 1.16 6.27 1.38
CA ALA A 48 0.74 7.43 2.16
C ALA A 48 1.34 7.39 3.58
N GLY A 49 1.25 8.51 4.26
CA GLY A 49 1.75 8.64 5.62
C GLY A 49 1.09 7.64 6.58
N ASN A 50 1.88 7.18 7.55
CA ASN A 50 1.43 6.29 8.61
C ASN A 50 0.92 4.91 8.15
N VAL A 51 1.14 4.54 6.90
CA VAL A 51 0.81 3.21 6.40
C VAL A 51 1.80 2.19 6.98
N CYS A 52 1.29 1.03 7.38
CA CYS A 52 2.10 -0.06 7.90
C CYS A 52 2.06 -1.23 6.92
N ILE A 53 3.24 -1.63 6.45
CA ILE A 53 3.41 -2.73 5.50
C ILE A 53 4.36 -3.76 6.13
N GLY A 54 3.92 -5.01 6.18
CA GLY A 54 4.70 -6.10 6.76
C GLY A 54 5.88 -6.53 5.90
N ASN A 55 6.38 -7.74 6.15
CA ASN A 55 7.52 -8.29 5.43
C ASN A 55 7.05 -9.03 4.16
N GLY A 56 7.91 -9.10 3.16
CA GLY A 56 7.66 -9.91 1.96
C GLY A 56 6.52 -9.41 1.06
N VAL A 57 6.03 -8.21 1.28
CA VAL A 57 4.92 -7.65 0.51
C VAL A 57 5.40 -7.25 -0.89
N LYS A 58 4.60 -7.59 -1.89
CA LYS A 58 4.87 -7.19 -3.27
C LYS A 58 3.75 -6.28 -3.77
N ILE A 59 4.12 -5.06 -4.13
CA ILE A 59 3.19 -4.07 -4.66
C ILE A 59 3.62 -3.78 -6.09
N GLN A 60 2.74 -4.09 -7.03
CA GLN A 60 3.03 -3.93 -8.45
C GLN A 60 2.86 -2.47 -8.87
N ASN A 61 3.10 -2.19 -10.16
CA ASN A 61 3.12 -0.83 -10.69
C ASN A 61 1.77 -0.12 -10.52
N ASN A 62 1.84 1.19 -10.31
CA ASN A 62 0.68 2.09 -10.33
C ASN A 62 -0.33 1.81 -9.21
N VAL A 63 0.16 1.50 -8.02
CA VAL A 63 -0.68 1.27 -6.84
C VAL A 63 -0.43 2.38 -5.83
N SER A 64 -1.51 2.96 -5.30
CA SER A 64 -1.45 3.88 -4.17
C SER A 64 -2.03 3.19 -2.94
N VAL A 65 -1.24 3.14 -1.87
CA VAL A 65 -1.68 2.62 -0.58
C VAL A 65 -1.95 3.84 0.31
N TYR A 66 -3.22 4.14 0.49
CA TYR A 66 -3.64 5.35 1.19
C TYR A 66 -3.57 5.19 2.71
N GLU A 67 -3.54 6.32 3.40
CA GLU A 67 -3.57 6.34 4.86
C GLU A 67 -4.81 5.60 5.36
N GLY A 68 -4.62 4.74 6.37
CA GLY A 68 -5.67 3.88 6.91
C GLY A 68 -5.59 2.43 6.42
N VAL A 69 -4.76 2.16 5.42
CA VAL A 69 -4.55 0.79 4.93
C VAL A 69 -3.37 0.15 5.67
N GLU A 70 -3.56 -1.09 6.08
CA GLU A 70 -2.48 -1.91 6.65
C GLU A 70 -2.38 -3.20 5.85
N LEU A 71 -1.15 -3.54 5.43
CA LEU A 71 -0.85 -4.79 4.72
C LEU A 71 0.01 -5.67 5.61
N GLN A 72 -0.46 -6.87 5.92
CA GLN A 72 0.34 -7.84 6.68
C GLN A 72 1.36 -8.53 5.78
N ASP A 73 2.10 -9.50 6.32
CA ASP A 73 3.19 -10.14 5.61
C ASP A 73 2.72 -10.84 4.33
N ASP A 74 3.58 -10.83 3.32
CA ASP A 74 3.41 -11.62 2.10
C ASP A 74 2.13 -11.32 1.32
N VAL A 75 1.57 -10.12 1.48
CA VAL A 75 0.45 -9.66 0.67
C VAL A 75 0.96 -9.29 -0.73
N PHE A 76 0.18 -9.68 -1.74
CA PHE A 76 0.44 -9.29 -3.12
C PHE A 76 -0.62 -8.29 -3.60
N CYS A 77 -0.17 -7.11 -4.04
CA CYS A 77 -1.04 -6.11 -4.65
C CYS A 77 -0.79 -6.10 -6.16
N GLY A 78 -1.77 -6.53 -6.94
CA GLY A 78 -1.67 -6.57 -8.39
C GLY A 78 -1.57 -5.19 -9.03
N PRO A 79 -1.09 -5.10 -10.29
CA PRO A 79 -0.89 -3.81 -10.93
C PRO A 79 -2.19 -3.05 -11.08
N SER A 80 -2.11 -1.76 -10.80
CA SER A 80 -3.23 -0.82 -10.93
C SER A 80 -4.45 -1.17 -10.07
N MET A 81 -4.29 -2.00 -9.03
CA MET A 81 -5.38 -2.20 -8.09
C MET A 81 -5.57 -0.91 -7.26
N VAL A 82 -6.74 -0.75 -6.67
CA VAL A 82 -7.14 0.50 -6.02
C VAL A 82 -7.57 0.26 -4.58
N PHE A 83 -7.01 1.04 -3.66
CA PHE A 83 -7.56 1.20 -2.32
C PHE A 83 -8.33 2.52 -2.24
N THR A 84 -9.30 2.60 -1.35
CA THR A 84 -9.95 3.85 -0.98
C THR A 84 -9.81 4.07 0.52
N ASN A 85 -10.16 5.24 1.03
CA ASN A 85 -10.18 5.51 2.47
C ASN A 85 -11.34 6.40 2.91
N ASP A 86 -12.18 6.80 1.97
CA ASP A 86 -13.36 7.59 2.25
C ASP A 86 -14.54 7.02 1.45
N LEU A 87 -15.60 6.63 2.16
CA LEU A 87 -16.79 6.04 1.54
C LEU A 87 -17.65 7.05 0.80
N THR A 88 -17.57 8.32 1.18
CA THR A 88 -18.42 9.38 0.64
C THR A 88 -17.60 10.64 0.38
N PRO A 89 -16.60 10.57 -0.51
CA PRO A 89 -15.73 11.72 -0.75
C PRO A 89 -16.51 12.87 -1.40
N ARG A 90 -16.22 14.08 -0.93
CA ARG A 90 -16.75 15.30 -1.52
C ARG A 90 -15.63 16.33 -1.53
N ALA A 91 -15.28 16.81 -2.70
CA ALA A 91 -14.20 17.78 -2.85
C ALA A 91 -14.42 19.04 -2.00
N ARG A 92 -15.68 19.48 -1.94
CA ARG A 92 -16.04 20.69 -1.20
C ARG A 92 -15.99 20.49 0.33
N PHE A 93 -16.16 19.26 0.79
CA PHE A 93 -16.25 18.94 2.22
C PHE A 93 -15.25 17.83 2.57
N PRO A 94 -13.93 18.13 2.61
CA PRO A 94 -12.92 17.13 2.96
C PRO A 94 -13.09 16.70 4.42
N LYS A 95 -12.94 15.40 4.69
CA LYS A 95 -13.13 14.84 6.03
C LYS A 95 -11.90 14.94 6.92
N GLY A 96 -10.72 14.91 6.35
CA GLY A 96 -9.48 14.77 7.10
C GLY A 96 -9.20 13.32 7.53
N ALA A 97 -7.92 13.03 7.80
CA ALA A 97 -7.43 11.67 8.03
C ALA A 97 -8.10 10.95 9.21
N ALA A 98 -8.49 11.69 10.25
CA ALA A 98 -9.13 11.09 11.44
C ALA A 98 -10.47 10.40 11.12
N ASN A 99 -11.11 10.78 10.01
CA ASN A 99 -12.42 10.28 9.63
C ASN A 99 -12.35 9.27 8.47
N TYR A 100 -11.15 8.89 8.04
CA TYR A 100 -10.99 7.87 7.01
C TYR A 100 -11.28 6.50 7.57
N LYS A 101 -11.84 5.63 6.73
CA LYS A 101 -12.11 4.24 7.10
C LYS A 101 -10.87 3.40 6.88
N LYS A 102 -10.58 2.53 7.82
CA LYS A 102 -9.41 1.66 7.77
C LYS A 102 -9.69 0.42 6.94
N THR A 103 -8.61 -0.13 6.37
CA THR A 103 -8.64 -1.38 5.62
C THR A 103 -7.48 -2.25 6.10
N LEU A 104 -7.78 -3.49 6.46
CA LEU A 104 -6.75 -4.45 6.85
C LEU A 104 -6.71 -5.57 5.83
N VAL A 105 -5.53 -5.81 5.27
CA VAL A 105 -5.27 -6.96 4.39
C VAL A 105 -4.39 -7.93 5.14
N LYS A 106 -4.92 -9.10 5.45
CA LYS A 106 -4.20 -10.10 6.24
C LYS A 106 -3.20 -10.86 5.39
N HIS A 107 -2.30 -11.56 6.06
CA HIS A 107 -1.12 -12.16 5.44
C HIS A 107 -1.49 -13.12 4.29
N ASP A 108 -0.62 -13.16 3.30
CA ASP A 108 -0.72 -14.04 2.14
C ASP A 108 -1.96 -13.82 1.25
N ALA A 109 -2.67 -12.73 1.43
CA ALA A 109 -3.77 -12.39 0.53
C ALA A 109 -3.22 -11.88 -0.81
N THR A 110 -3.94 -12.16 -1.87
CA THR A 110 -3.64 -11.69 -3.23
C THR A 110 -4.76 -10.80 -3.74
N LEU A 111 -4.40 -9.57 -4.09
CA LEU A 111 -5.34 -8.60 -4.65
C LEU A 111 -5.05 -8.51 -6.15
N GLY A 112 -5.97 -9.02 -6.97
CA GLY A 112 -5.77 -9.11 -8.42
C GLY A 112 -5.66 -7.77 -9.12
N ALA A 113 -5.12 -7.78 -10.33
CA ALA A 113 -4.93 -6.57 -11.14
C ALA A 113 -6.25 -5.81 -11.30
N ASN A 114 -6.18 -4.49 -11.20
CA ASN A 114 -7.34 -3.59 -11.36
C ASN A 114 -8.51 -3.86 -10.41
N CYS A 115 -8.33 -4.65 -9.35
CA CYS A 115 -9.40 -4.80 -8.36
C CYS A 115 -9.52 -3.52 -7.54
N THR A 116 -10.67 -3.32 -6.93
CA THR A 116 -10.91 -2.20 -6.02
C THR A 116 -11.29 -2.74 -4.65
N ILE A 117 -10.56 -2.34 -3.63
CA ILE A 117 -10.86 -2.67 -2.25
C ILE A 117 -11.47 -1.42 -1.60
N VAL A 118 -12.77 -1.46 -1.43
CA VAL A 118 -13.49 -0.37 -0.76
C VAL A 118 -13.10 -0.39 0.72
N CYS A 119 -12.87 0.77 1.28
CA CYS A 119 -12.39 0.91 2.66
C CYS A 119 -13.40 0.43 3.71
N GLY A 120 -12.91 0.18 4.90
CA GLY A 120 -13.75 -0.23 6.02
C GLY A 120 -13.90 -1.74 6.15
N HIS A 121 -13.11 -2.52 5.40
CA HIS A 121 -13.23 -3.97 5.37
C HIS A 121 -11.89 -4.64 5.68
N THR A 122 -11.97 -5.92 6.03
CA THR A 122 -10.80 -6.77 6.23
C THR A 122 -10.78 -7.84 5.14
N ILE A 123 -9.65 -7.97 4.47
CA ILE A 123 -9.41 -9.09 3.54
C ILE A 123 -8.74 -10.19 4.36
N GLY A 124 -9.33 -11.38 4.35
CA GLY A 124 -8.87 -12.49 5.17
C GLY A 124 -7.55 -13.10 4.70
N GLU A 125 -6.96 -13.91 5.57
CA GLU A 125 -5.72 -14.63 5.28
C GLU A 125 -5.88 -15.51 4.05
N TYR A 126 -4.87 -15.53 3.18
CA TYR A 126 -4.84 -16.35 1.95
C TYR A 126 -5.99 -16.08 0.98
N ALA A 127 -6.77 -15.04 1.19
CA ALA A 127 -7.86 -14.71 0.28
C ALA A 127 -7.31 -14.27 -1.08
N THR A 128 -8.04 -14.59 -2.13
CA THR A 128 -7.75 -14.11 -3.47
C THR A 128 -8.91 -13.26 -3.95
N VAL A 129 -8.61 -12.01 -4.26
CA VAL A 129 -9.56 -11.10 -4.92
C VAL A 129 -9.26 -11.16 -6.41
N ALA A 130 -10.26 -11.50 -7.21
CA ALA A 130 -10.08 -11.66 -8.64
C ALA A 130 -9.73 -10.33 -9.31
N ALA A 131 -9.03 -10.40 -10.45
CA ALA A 131 -8.73 -9.22 -11.24
C ALA A 131 -10.04 -8.52 -11.63
N GLY A 132 -10.04 -7.19 -11.49
CA GLY A 132 -11.20 -6.37 -11.83
C GLY A 132 -12.36 -6.44 -10.84
N ALA A 133 -12.28 -7.21 -9.79
CA ALA A 133 -13.35 -7.32 -8.80
C ALA A 133 -13.44 -6.07 -7.92
N VAL A 134 -14.62 -5.87 -7.36
CA VAL A 134 -14.87 -4.80 -6.39
C VAL A 134 -15.35 -5.39 -5.09
#